data_221aa09a9ec1f07a68b4390029c6a186
#
_entry.id   221aa09a9ec1f07a68b4390029c6a186
#
_cell.length_a   1.000
_cell.length_b   1.000
_cell.length_c   1.000
_cell.angle_alpha   90.00
_cell.angle_beta   90.00
_cell.angle_gamma   90.00
#
_symmetry.space_group_name_H-M   'P 1'
#
loop_
_entity.id
_entity.type
_entity.pdbx_description
1 polymer ?
#
loop_
_entity_poly.entity_id
_entity_poly.type
_entity_poly.pdbx_seq_one_letter_code
_entity_poly.pdbx_strand_id
1 'polypeptide(L)' 'MDFYNVKKKETVSIDESEVKAVEYKRTTKNGKEVTRYGLRAVDDDGTKLAKFCSKEVYDKLN' A
#
# COMPACT_ATOMS: atom_id res chain seq x y z
N MET A 1 -1.59 11.45 -0.53
CA MET A 1 -2.26 10.16 -0.30
C MET A 1 -2.27 9.86 1.19
N ASP A 2 -3.41 9.47 1.72
CA ASP A 2 -3.59 9.33 3.17
C ASP A 2 -3.33 7.89 3.63
N PHE A 3 -2.51 7.77 4.66
CA PHE A 3 -2.22 6.50 5.32
C PHE A 3 -2.52 6.61 6.80
N TYR A 4 -2.92 5.51 7.41
CA TYR A 4 -3.11 5.48 8.85
C TYR A 4 -1.83 5.03 9.54
N ASN A 5 -1.31 5.86 10.44
CA ASN A 5 -0.12 5.54 11.22
C ASN A 5 -0.55 5.01 12.59
N VAL A 6 -0.39 3.70 12.81
CA VAL A 6 -0.81 3.05 14.06
C VAL A 6 0.02 3.49 15.27
N LYS A 7 1.26 3.89 15.05
CA LYS A 7 2.13 4.40 16.12
C LYS A 7 1.63 5.74 16.66
N LYS A 8 1.26 6.63 15.74
CA LYS A 8 0.73 7.96 16.08
C LYS A 8 -0.77 7.94 16.32
N LYS A 9 -1.45 6.86 15.93
CA LYS A 9 -2.91 6.71 15.99
C LYS A 9 -3.64 7.84 15.26
N GLU A 10 -3.11 8.23 14.11
CA GLU A 10 -3.69 9.28 13.29
C GLU A 10 -3.45 9.03 11.81
N THR A 11 -4.25 9.68 10.97
CA THR A 11 -4.06 9.64 9.52
C THR A 11 -2.98 10.65 9.12
N VAL A 12 -2.02 10.20 8.32
CA VAL A 12 -0.94 11.06 7.81
C VAL A 12 -1.03 11.15 6.30
N SER A 13 -0.65 12.28 5.76
CA SER A 13 -0.61 12.49 4.32
C SER A 13 0.81 12.28 3.81
N ILE A 14 0.96 11.41 2.82
CA ILE A 14 2.25 11.09 2.22
C ILE A 14 2.21 11.52 0.76
N ASP A 15 3.27 12.14 0.30
CA ASP A 15 3.41 12.56 -1.09
C ASP A 15 3.43 11.32 -2.00
N GLU A 16 2.75 11.40 -3.13
CA GLU A 16 2.70 10.31 -4.10
C GLU A 16 4.09 9.89 -4.59
N SER A 17 5.04 10.81 -4.63
CA SER A 17 6.42 10.53 -5.03
C SER A 17 7.13 9.60 -4.04
N GLU A 18 6.67 9.54 -2.80
CA GLU A 18 7.22 8.68 -1.75
C GLU A 18 6.45 7.38 -1.57
N VAL A 19 5.34 7.22 -2.28
CA VAL A 19 4.49 6.03 -2.21
C VAL A 19 4.93 5.05 -3.28
N LYS A 20 5.16 3.80 -2.90
CA LYS A 20 5.50 2.72 -3.81
C LYS A 20 4.32 1.79 -4.00
N ALA A 21 3.97 1.51 -5.24
CA ALA A 21 2.95 0.52 -5.56
C ALA A 21 3.59 -0.86 -5.65
N VAL A 22 2.97 -1.85 -5.04
CA VAL A 22 3.46 -3.23 -5.03
C VAL A 22 2.36 -4.19 -5.43
N GLU A 23 2.74 -5.28 -6.07
CA GLU A 23 1.82 -6.33 -6.49
C GLU A 23 2.09 -7.58 -5.66
N TYR A 24 1.03 -8.13 -5.07
CA TYR A 24 1.10 -9.37 -4.31
C TYR A 24 0.37 -10.47 -5.07
N LYS A 25 1.08 -11.53 -5.39
CA LYS A 25 0.49 -12.73 -5.98
C LYS A 25 0.40 -13.81 -4.92
N ARG A 26 -0.77 -14.37 -4.77
CA ARG A 26 -1.02 -15.40 -3.77
C ARG A 26 -1.79 -16.56 -4.42
N THR A 27 -1.35 -17.78 -4.15
CA THR A 27 -2.07 -18.98 -4.56
C THR A 27 -2.88 -19.48 -3.37
N THR A 28 -4.18 -19.66 -3.58
CA THR A 28 -5.07 -20.19 -2.53
C THR A 28 -4.98 -21.72 -2.50
N LYS A 29 -5.54 -22.32 -1.44
CA LYS A 29 -5.59 -23.78 -1.29
C LYS A 29 -6.33 -24.48 -2.44
N ASN A 30 -7.22 -23.78 -3.12
CA ASN A 30 -7.98 -24.31 -4.26
C ASN A 30 -7.26 -24.18 -5.58
N GLY A 31 -6.01 -23.72 -5.57
CA GLY A 31 -5.23 -23.52 -6.79
C GLY A 31 -5.57 -22.25 -7.55
N LYS A 32 -6.35 -21.36 -6.98
CA LYS A 32 -6.67 -20.07 -7.60
C LYS A 32 -5.57 -19.06 -7.32
N GLU A 33 -5.14 -18.36 -8.36
CA GLU A 33 -4.24 -17.21 -8.19
C GLU A 33 -5.05 -15.98 -7.87
N VAL A 34 -4.69 -15.31 -6.78
CA VAL A 34 -5.28 -14.03 -6.39
C VAL A 34 -4.19 -12.98 -6.44
N THR A 35 -4.44 -11.93 -7.21
CA THR A 35 -3.52 -10.79 -7.29
C THR A 35 -4.10 -9.63 -6.49
N ARG A 36 -3.30 -9.06 -5.61
CA ARG A 36 -3.68 -7.89 -4.84
C ARG A 36 -2.66 -6.79 -5.04
N TYR A 37 -3.15 -5.58 -5.02
CA TYR A 37 -2.30 -4.40 -5.18
C TYR A 37 -2.27 -3.63 -3.87
N GLY A 38 -1.11 -3.14 -3.52
CA GLY A 38 -0.93 -2.39 -2.29
C GLY A 38 -0.02 -1.20 -2.49
N LEU A 39 -0.08 -0.29 -1.53
CA LEU A 39 0.78 0.89 -1.51
C LEU A 39 1.62 0.86 -0.25
N ARG A 40 2.88 1.24 -0.37
CA ARG A 40 3.82 1.28 0.76
C ARG A 40 4.46 2.66 0.84
N ALA A 41 4.61 3.14 2.05
CA ALA A 41 5.26 4.43 2.30
C ALA A 41 5.95 4.40 3.66
N VAL A 42 6.79 5.41 3.90
CA VAL A 42 7.45 5.57 5.19
C VAL A 42 7.13 6.98 5.69
N ASP A 43 6.67 7.08 6.93
CA ASP A 43 6.36 8.35 7.56
C ASP A 43 7.65 9.02 8.06
N ASP A 44 7.53 10.29 8.44
CA ASP A 44 8.66 11.12 8.91
C ASP A 44 9.38 10.52 10.12
N ASP A 45 8.67 9.77 10.96
CA ASP A 45 9.26 9.11 12.12
C ASP A 45 9.88 7.75 11.80
N GLY A 46 9.89 7.36 10.53
CA GLY A 46 10.40 6.06 10.10
C GLY A 46 9.39 4.92 10.16
N THR A 47 8.14 5.20 10.51
CA THR A 47 7.10 4.17 10.56
C THR A 47 6.73 3.73 9.15
N LYS A 48 6.80 2.43 8.92
CA LYS A 48 6.39 1.85 7.63
C LYS A 48 4.88 1.79 7.54
N LEU A 49 4.34 2.38 6.49
CA LEU A 49 2.92 2.42 6.23
C LEU A 49 2.59 1.52 5.04
N ALA A 50 1.41 0.93 5.06
CA ALA A 50 0.94 0.10 3.96
C ALA A 50 -0.57 0.11 3.91
N LYS A 51 -1.12 0.03 2.70
CA LYS A 51 -2.55 -0.14 2.50
C LYS A 51 -2.82 -0.83 1.19
N PHE A 52 -3.96 -1.50 1.08
CA PHE A 52 -4.37 -2.10 -0.18
C PHE A 52 -5.04 -1.06 -1.07
N CYS A 53 -4.90 -1.24 -2.36
CA CYS A 53 -5.52 -0.36 -3.35
C CYS A 53 -6.07 -1.19 -4.51
N SER A 54 -6.82 -0.53 -5.39
CA SER A 54 -7.31 -1.15 -6.61
C SER A 54 -6.23 -1.12 -7.69
N LYS A 55 -6.43 -1.90 -8.74
CA LYS A 55 -5.54 -1.91 -9.89
C LYS A 55 -5.42 -0.52 -10.53
N GLU A 56 -6.51 0.24 -10.55
CA GLU A 56 -6.51 1.59 -11.12
C GLU A 56 -5.50 2.49 -10.41
N VAL A 57 -5.49 2.46 -9.08
CA VAL A 57 -4.56 3.24 -8.28
C VAL A 57 -3.13 2.74 -8.50
N TYR A 58 -2.94 1.43 -8.56
CA TYR A 58 -1.65 0.83 -8.83
C TYR A 58 -1.08 1.31 -10.17
N ASP A 59 -1.90 1.29 -11.22
CA ASP A 59 -1.47 1.71 -12.56
C ASP A 59 -1.14 3.20 -12.62
N LYS A 60 -1.83 4.02 -11.85
CA LYS A 60 -1.55 5.46 -11.80
C LYS A 60 -0.22 5.80 -11.15
N LEU A 61 0.22 4.98 -10.20
CA LEU A 61 1.45 5.21 -9.44
C LEU A 61 2.66 4.50 -10.02
N ASN A 62 2.44 3.63 -10.96
CA ASN A 62 3.52 2.84 -11.59
C ASN A 62 4.03 3.52 -12.86
#